data_8e9a066a82c7eaffd2645bdcf1c53fcc
#
_entry.id   8e9a066a82c7eaffd2645bdcf1c53fcc
#
_cell.length_a   1.000
_cell.length_b   1.000
_cell.length_c   1.000
_cell.angle_alpha   90.00
_cell.angle_beta   90.00
_cell.angle_gamma   90.00
#
_symmetry.space_group_name_H-M   'P 1'
#
loop_
_entity.id
_entity.type
_entity.pdbx_description
1 polymer ?
#
loop_
_entity_poly.entity_id
_entity_poly.type
_entity_poly.pdbx_seq_one_letter_code
_entity_poly.pdbx_strand_id
1 'polypeptide(L)'
;MNVWQKLSTIDVNQHTEKKGRFTYLSWTWAWATLMEHYPDSTYEFGENEIHSDGSVTTYCTVTVKGVSHTMWLAVMNMKNQAILNPPSTEIANTKMRCLVKALAMFGLGHYIYAGESLPLESNEIISYEQSVILKSLLEKTNSNVAKFCLAFKCDSVDQLLASNYNFALTKLNEKENSMKTKGPKKERIK
;
A
#
# COMPACT_ATOMS: atom_id res chain seq x y z
N MET A 1 -4.22 20.50 14.10
CA MET A 1 -4.48 19.60 12.96
C MET A 1 -5.60 18.66 13.38
N ASN A 2 -6.69 18.57 12.62
CA ASN A 2 -7.78 17.64 12.92
C ASN A 2 -7.42 16.20 12.46
N VAL A 3 -8.27 15.22 12.80
CA VAL A 3 -8.03 13.80 12.49
C VAL A 3 -7.85 13.60 10.98
N TRP A 4 -8.74 14.17 10.16
CA TRP A 4 -8.67 14.07 8.71
C TRP A 4 -7.36 14.64 8.15
N GLN A 5 -7.01 15.86 8.54
CA GLN A 5 -5.77 16.51 8.07
C GLN A 5 -4.52 15.68 8.40
N LYS A 6 -4.51 14.98 9.54
CA LYS A 6 -3.40 14.13 9.93
C LYS A 6 -3.35 12.84 9.13
N LEU A 7 -4.47 12.13 9.02
CA LEU A 7 -4.50 10.80 8.43
C LEU A 7 -4.51 10.83 6.89
N SER A 8 -5.07 11.87 6.27
CA SER A 8 -5.16 11.99 4.81
C SER A 8 -3.81 12.26 4.14
N THR A 9 -2.79 12.69 4.88
CA THR A 9 -1.43 12.92 4.36
C THR A 9 -0.52 11.71 4.48
N ILE A 10 -0.98 10.64 5.13
CA ILE A 10 -0.18 9.43 5.30
C ILE A 10 -0.17 8.65 3.99
N ASP A 11 1.03 8.36 3.48
CA ASP A 11 1.20 7.52 2.30
C ASP A 11 1.01 6.05 2.65
N VAL A 12 -0.03 5.44 2.08
CA VAL A 12 -0.35 4.01 2.29
C VAL A 12 0.13 3.10 1.15
N ASN A 13 0.82 3.64 0.14
CA ASN A 13 1.13 2.94 -1.11
C ASN A 13 1.90 1.64 -0.92
N GLN A 14 2.92 1.66 -0.06
CA GLN A 14 3.77 0.50 0.20
C GLN A 14 3.05 -0.61 0.98
N HIS A 15 1.86 -0.33 1.51
CA HIS A 15 1.05 -1.24 2.31
C HIS A 15 -0.24 -1.69 1.59
N THR A 16 -0.27 -1.45 0.27
CA THR A 16 -1.37 -1.88 -0.60
C THR A 16 -0.99 -3.06 -1.45
N GLU A 17 -1.96 -3.91 -1.73
CA GLU A 17 -1.86 -5.04 -2.66
C GLU A 17 -2.92 -4.89 -3.75
N LYS A 18 -2.53 -5.10 -5.02
CA LYS A 18 -3.47 -5.15 -6.14
C LYS A 18 -3.97 -6.58 -6.32
N LYS A 19 -5.30 -6.76 -6.29
CA LYS A 19 -5.98 -8.01 -6.65
C LYS A 19 -6.95 -7.73 -7.80
N GLY A 20 -6.52 -8.07 -9.02
CA GLY A 20 -7.23 -7.67 -10.23
C GLY A 20 -7.26 -6.14 -10.38
N ARG A 21 -8.48 -5.57 -10.49
CA ARG A 21 -8.68 -4.12 -10.60
C ARG A 21 -8.77 -3.37 -9.26
N PHE A 22 -8.76 -4.12 -8.14
CA PHE A 22 -8.92 -3.53 -6.82
C PHE A 22 -7.58 -3.34 -6.12
N THR A 23 -7.49 -2.26 -5.36
CA THR A 23 -6.40 -1.99 -4.43
C THR A 23 -6.88 -2.28 -3.02
N TYR A 24 -6.15 -3.13 -2.30
CA TYR A 24 -6.43 -3.50 -0.91
C TYR A 24 -5.35 -2.92 -0.02
N LEU A 25 -5.75 -2.16 0.98
CA LEU A 25 -4.85 -1.72 2.04
C LEU A 25 -4.79 -2.79 3.13
N SER A 26 -3.60 -3.09 3.63
CA SER A 26 -3.40 -3.99 4.77
C SER A 26 -4.15 -3.47 6.00
N TRP A 27 -5.13 -4.23 6.49
CA TRP A 27 -5.92 -3.83 7.66
C TRP A 27 -5.09 -3.76 8.94
N THR A 28 -4.10 -4.65 9.09
CA THR A 28 -3.21 -4.67 10.25
C THR A 28 -2.34 -3.43 10.29
N TRP A 29 -1.77 -3.06 9.17
CA TRP A 29 -0.98 -1.84 9.05
C TRP A 29 -1.84 -0.58 9.26
N ALA A 30 -3.01 -0.54 8.62
CA ALA A 30 -3.92 0.60 8.74
C ALA A 30 -4.39 0.83 10.19
N TRP A 31 -4.70 -0.26 10.91
CA TRP A 31 -5.07 -0.20 12.31
C TRP A 31 -3.88 0.24 13.19
N ALA A 32 -2.68 -0.36 12.99
CA ALA A 32 -1.48 0.03 13.72
C ALA A 32 -1.16 1.52 13.52
N THR A 33 -1.23 2.02 12.29
CA THR A 33 -1.04 3.44 11.97
C THR A 33 -2.05 4.33 12.69
N LEU A 34 -3.32 3.93 12.74
CA LEU A 34 -4.31 4.68 13.52
C LEU A 34 -3.92 4.72 15.00
N MET A 35 -3.54 3.58 15.58
CA MET A 35 -3.18 3.47 17.00
C MET A 35 -1.92 4.28 17.35
N GLU A 36 -0.96 4.41 16.45
CA GLU A 36 0.21 5.29 16.65
C GLU A 36 -0.18 6.76 16.81
N HIS A 37 -1.21 7.21 16.12
CA HIS A 37 -1.65 8.61 16.15
C HIS A 37 -2.81 8.87 17.10
N TYR A 38 -3.64 7.87 17.33
CA TYR A 38 -4.88 7.96 18.13
C TYR A 38 -5.08 6.67 18.94
N PRO A 39 -4.29 6.43 20.00
CA PRO A 39 -4.27 5.15 20.74
C PRO A 39 -5.59 4.81 21.45
N ASP A 40 -6.44 5.81 21.70
CA ASP A 40 -7.75 5.60 22.32
C ASP A 40 -8.86 5.24 21.31
N SER A 41 -8.48 5.01 20.05
CA SER A 41 -9.45 4.65 19.01
C SER A 41 -9.98 3.23 19.23
N THR A 42 -11.24 3.02 18.88
CA THR A 42 -11.90 1.71 18.96
C THR A 42 -12.60 1.38 17.66
N TYR A 43 -12.85 0.09 17.44
CA TYR A 43 -13.77 -0.34 16.40
C TYR A 43 -14.70 -1.43 16.91
N GLU A 44 -15.85 -1.54 16.27
CA GLU A 44 -16.86 -2.55 16.55
C GLU A 44 -17.46 -3.05 15.24
N PHE A 45 -17.66 -4.38 15.15
CA PHE A 45 -18.43 -4.95 14.06
C PHE A 45 -19.89 -5.09 14.51
N GLY A 46 -20.78 -4.46 13.74
CA GLY A 46 -22.22 -4.62 13.93
C GLY A 46 -22.71 -6.02 13.56
N GLU A 47 -23.98 -6.27 13.85
CA GLU A 47 -24.66 -7.47 13.40
C GLU A 47 -24.69 -7.51 11.87
N ASN A 48 -24.59 -8.72 11.32
CA ASN A 48 -24.72 -8.90 9.89
C ASN A 48 -26.20 -8.82 9.49
N GLU A 49 -26.50 -8.05 8.46
CA GLU A 49 -27.83 -8.02 7.86
C GLU A 49 -27.92 -9.11 6.78
N ILE A 50 -28.91 -10.00 6.95
CA ILE A 50 -29.21 -11.06 5.97
C ILE A 50 -30.42 -10.62 5.17
N HIS A 51 -30.23 -10.48 3.84
CA HIS A 51 -31.28 -10.06 2.93
C HIS A 51 -32.15 -11.25 2.47
N SER A 52 -33.33 -10.95 1.92
CA SER A 52 -34.30 -11.97 1.48
C SER A 52 -33.78 -12.89 0.36
N ASP A 53 -32.77 -12.44 -0.40
CA ASP A 53 -32.11 -13.24 -1.43
C ASP A 53 -30.95 -14.12 -0.90
N GLY A 54 -30.68 -14.07 0.41
CA GLY A 54 -29.59 -14.77 1.07
C GLY A 54 -28.25 -14.05 0.99
N SER A 55 -28.18 -12.84 0.42
CA SER A 55 -26.97 -12.02 0.50
C SER A 55 -26.80 -11.42 1.91
N VAL A 56 -25.56 -11.04 2.25
CA VAL A 56 -25.21 -10.53 3.58
C VAL A 56 -24.47 -9.21 3.47
N THR A 57 -24.89 -8.24 4.29
CA THR A 57 -24.18 -6.97 4.49
C THR A 57 -23.54 -6.97 5.88
N THR A 58 -22.28 -6.56 5.95
CA THR A 58 -21.52 -6.39 7.20
C THR A 58 -21.34 -4.93 7.53
N TYR A 59 -21.19 -4.62 8.80
CA TYR A 59 -21.04 -3.27 9.32
C TYR A 59 -19.78 -3.17 10.18
N CYS A 60 -19.09 -2.04 10.12
CA CYS A 60 -18.00 -1.71 11.02
C CYS A 60 -18.07 -0.23 11.41
N THR A 61 -18.07 0.03 12.69
CA THR A 61 -18.00 1.38 13.28
C THR A 61 -16.60 1.59 13.84
N VAL A 62 -15.95 2.69 13.44
CA VAL A 62 -14.67 3.14 14.00
C VAL A 62 -14.93 4.43 14.75
N THR A 63 -14.37 4.56 15.94
CA THR A 63 -14.46 5.77 16.78
C THR A 63 -13.07 6.33 17.03
N VAL A 64 -12.88 7.61 16.67
CA VAL A 64 -11.63 8.35 16.88
C VAL A 64 -11.95 9.67 17.55
N LYS A 65 -11.37 9.94 18.73
CA LYS A 65 -11.63 11.16 19.52
C LYS A 65 -13.13 11.48 19.71
N GLY A 66 -13.91 10.45 19.98
CA GLY A 66 -15.36 10.56 20.23
C GLY A 66 -16.22 10.74 18.98
N VAL A 67 -15.63 10.81 17.79
CA VAL A 67 -16.36 10.82 16.51
C VAL A 67 -16.42 9.40 15.97
N SER A 68 -17.62 8.94 15.58
CA SER A 68 -17.84 7.59 15.03
C SER A 68 -18.27 7.66 13.57
N HIS A 69 -17.67 6.78 12.75
CA HIS A 69 -18.11 6.54 11.39
C HIS A 69 -18.43 5.06 11.20
N THR A 70 -19.60 4.78 10.68
CA THR A 70 -20.04 3.41 10.36
C THR A 70 -19.98 3.21 8.85
N MET A 71 -19.27 2.16 8.44
CA MET A 71 -19.27 1.68 7.07
C MET A 71 -19.99 0.35 6.97
N TRP A 72 -20.46 0.05 5.78
CA TRP A 72 -21.10 -1.21 5.44
C TRP A 72 -20.54 -1.75 4.12
N LEU A 73 -20.58 -3.06 3.98
CA LEU A 73 -20.09 -3.71 2.78
C LEU A 73 -20.83 -5.04 2.58
N ALA A 74 -21.40 -5.22 1.39
CA ALA A 74 -21.96 -6.50 1.02
C ALA A 74 -20.86 -7.57 0.86
N VAL A 75 -21.14 -8.79 1.25
CA VAL A 75 -20.25 -9.93 0.96
C VAL A 75 -20.33 -10.22 -0.52
N MET A 76 -19.21 -10.02 -1.25
CA MET A 76 -19.18 -10.06 -2.70
C MET A 76 -17.91 -10.74 -3.24
N ASN A 77 -18.03 -11.32 -4.42
CA ASN A 77 -16.93 -11.92 -5.16
C ASN A 77 -16.05 -10.84 -5.85
N MET A 78 -15.00 -11.28 -6.54
CA MET A 78 -14.06 -10.42 -7.28
C MET A 78 -14.70 -9.66 -8.46
N LYS A 79 -15.93 -10.00 -8.85
CA LYS A 79 -16.69 -9.31 -9.90
C LYS A 79 -17.70 -8.30 -9.34
N ASN A 80 -17.66 -8.01 -8.03
CA ASN A 80 -18.64 -7.18 -7.30
C ASN A 80 -20.08 -7.75 -7.34
N GLN A 81 -20.22 -9.06 -7.45
CA GLN A 81 -21.52 -9.72 -7.36
C GLN A 81 -21.70 -10.25 -5.94
N ALA A 82 -22.85 -10.05 -5.34
CA ALA A 82 -23.17 -10.58 -4.02
C ALA A 82 -23.02 -12.11 -4.00
N ILE A 83 -22.47 -12.63 -2.91
CA ILE A 83 -22.39 -14.06 -2.65
C ILE A 83 -23.61 -14.42 -1.81
N LEU A 84 -24.46 -15.30 -2.34
CA LEU A 84 -25.63 -15.78 -1.60
C LEU A 84 -25.21 -16.84 -0.60
N ASN A 85 -25.75 -16.77 0.62
CA ASN A 85 -25.39 -17.64 1.74
C ASN A 85 -23.86 -17.77 1.92
N PRO A 86 -23.15 -16.63 2.07
CA PRO A 86 -21.68 -16.63 2.08
C PRO A 86 -21.13 -17.43 3.25
N PRO A 87 -20.04 -18.20 3.05
CA PRO A 87 -19.36 -18.88 4.15
C PRO A 87 -18.76 -17.86 5.13
N SER A 88 -18.57 -18.28 6.38
CA SER A 88 -18.04 -17.43 7.45
C SER A 88 -16.69 -16.79 7.12
N THR A 89 -15.85 -17.46 6.32
CA THR A 89 -14.57 -16.94 5.83
C THR A 89 -14.72 -15.70 4.96
N GLU A 90 -15.71 -15.67 4.06
CA GLU A 90 -16.00 -14.51 3.22
C GLU A 90 -16.60 -13.36 4.03
N ILE A 91 -17.42 -13.68 5.04
CA ILE A 91 -17.93 -12.69 5.98
C ILE A 91 -16.80 -12.06 6.77
N ALA A 92 -15.87 -12.88 7.32
CA ALA A 92 -14.71 -12.39 8.06
C ALA A 92 -13.80 -11.50 7.18
N ASN A 93 -13.49 -11.92 5.96
CA ASN A 93 -12.73 -11.13 5.00
C ASN A 93 -13.41 -9.79 4.69
N THR A 94 -14.74 -9.81 4.52
CA THR A 94 -15.51 -8.60 4.24
C THR A 94 -15.53 -7.64 5.42
N LYS A 95 -15.59 -8.16 6.67
CA LYS A 95 -15.50 -7.34 7.89
C LYS A 95 -14.14 -6.58 7.95
N MET A 96 -13.02 -7.23 7.64
CA MET A 96 -11.72 -6.56 7.60
C MET A 96 -11.65 -5.48 6.49
N ARG A 97 -12.25 -5.73 5.33
CA ARG A 97 -12.39 -4.73 4.26
C ARG A 97 -13.28 -3.56 4.69
N CYS A 98 -14.34 -3.84 5.45
CA CYS A 98 -15.24 -2.84 5.99
C CYS A 98 -14.51 -1.93 6.98
N LEU A 99 -13.68 -2.50 7.87
CA LEU A 99 -12.82 -1.76 8.81
C LEU A 99 -11.92 -0.76 8.08
N VAL A 100 -11.20 -1.19 7.05
CA VAL A 100 -10.31 -0.29 6.29
C VAL A 100 -11.08 0.84 5.61
N LYS A 101 -12.29 0.57 5.10
CA LYS A 101 -13.17 1.61 4.54
C LYS A 101 -13.65 2.60 5.61
N ALA A 102 -13.93 2.14 6.83
CA ALA A 102 -14.27 3.02 7.95
C ALA A 102 -13.08 3.91 8.35
N LEU A 103 -11.84 3.39 8.30
CA LEU A 103 -10.62 4.19 8.50
C LEU A 103 -10.43 5.26 7.42
N ALA A 104 -10.80 4.95 6.18
CA ALA A 104 -10.76 5.91 5.08
C ALA A 104 -11.72 7.09 5.29
N MET A 105 -12.81 6.92 6.03
CA MET A 105 -13.71 8.00 6.44
C MET A 105 -13.05 9.02 7.38
N PHE A 106 -11.95 8.63 8.03
CA PHE A 106 -11.10 9.51 8.83
C PHE A 106 -9.89 10.05 8.03
N GLY A 107 -9.76 9.69 6.75
CA GLY A 107 -8.72 10.17 5.84
C GLY A 107 -7.65 9.13 5.48
N LEU A 108 -7.44 8.08 6.29
CA LEU A 108 -6.36 7.13 6.07
C LEU A 108 -6.58 6.31 4.78
N GLY A 109 -5.73 6.58 3.77
CA GLY A 109 -5.83 5.89 2.48
C GLY A 109 -7.12 6.19 1.69
N HIS A 110 -7.84 7.27 1.98
CA HIS A 110 -9.12 7.62 1.33
C HIS A 110 -9.02 7.66 -0.20
N TYR A 111 -7.89 8.12 -0.73
CA TYR A 111 -7.64 8.28 -2.17
C TYR A 111 -7.65 6.95 -2.94
N ILE A 112 -7.31 5.82 -2.33
CA ILE A 112 -7.39 4.51 -3.02
C ILE A 112 -8.84 4.14 -3.39
N TYR A 113 -9.83 4.74 -2.72
CA TYR A 113 -11.26 4.54 -2.99
C TYR A 113 -11.86 5.62 -3.88
N ALA A 114 -11.20 6.77 -4.02
CA ALA A 114 -11.62 7.83 -4.93
C ALA A 114 -11.35 7.50 -6.40
N GLY A 115 -10.60 6.42 -6.67
CA GLY A 115 -10.15 6.08 -8.02
C GLY A 115 -9.09 7.07 -8.54
N GLU A 116 -8.64 7.96 -7.66
CA GLU A 116 -7.56 8.90 -7.94
C GLU A 116 -6.23 8.18 -7.88
N SER A 117 -5.29 8.68 -8.65
CA SER A 117 -3.88 8.38 -8.43
C SER A 117 -3.55 8.78 -6.99
N LEU A 118 -2.75 7.96 -6.35
CA LEU A 118 -2.19 8.20 -5.01
C LEU A 118 -1.85 9.67 -4.80
N PRO A 119 -1.91 10.22 -3.56
CA PRO A 119 -1.51 11.60 -3.33
C PRO A 119 -0.27 11.87 -4.13
N LEU A 120 -0.24 12.97 -4.86
CA LEU A 120 0.92 13.38 -5.63
C LEU A 120 2.11 13.11 -4.74
N GLU A 121 2.92 12.13 -5.16
CA GLU A 121 4.19 11.85 -4.51
C GLU A 121 4.77 13.23 -4.20
N SER A 122 5.20 13.45 -2.97
CA SER A 122 5.93 14.68 -2.68
C SER A 122 6.95 14.77 -3.80
N ASN A 123 6.93 15.84 -4.61
CA ASN A 123 7.90 16.04 -5.68
C ASN A 123 9.31 16.23 -5.12
N GLU A 124 9.51 15.82 -3.87
CA GLU A 124 10.79 15.78 -3.20
C GLU A 124 11.67 14.76 -3.89
N ILE A 125 12.78 15.25 -4.40
CA ILE A 125 13.84 14.42 -4.93
C ILE A 125 14.67 13.84 -3.78
N ILE A 126 15.39 12.77 -4.06
CA ILE A 126 16.31 12.16 -3.10
C ILE A 126 17.35 13.16 -2.59
N SER A 127 17.85 12.94 -1.36
CA SER A 127 18.96 13.72 -0.83
C SER A 127 20.26 13.47 -1.61
N TYR A 128 21.22 14.38 -1.47
CA TYR A 128 22.55 14.21 -2.09
C TYR A 128 23.19 12.87 -1.65
N GLU A 129 23.14 12.53 -0.35
CA GLU A 129 23.69 11.29 0.18
C GLU A 129 23.02 10.06 -0.44
N GLN A 130 21.71 10.09 -0.59
CA GLN A 130 20.93 9.02 -1.23
C GLN A 130 21.34 8.86 -2.71
N SER A 131 21.52 9.96 -3.41
CA SER A 131 21.99 9.97 -4.81
C SER A 131 23.38 9.33 -4.93
N VAL A 132 24.31 9.68 -4.06
CA VAL A 132 25.66 9.10 -4.02
C VAL A 132 25.62 7.58 -3.83
N ILE A 133 24.77 7.09 -2.93
CA ILE A 133 24.58 5.65 -2.69
C ILE A 133 24.09 4.94 -3.95
N LEU A 134 23.05 5.47 -4.61
CA LEU A 134 22.50 4.86 -5.83
C LEU A 134 23.51 4.90 -6.99
N LYS A 135 24.24 5.99 -7.18
CA LYS A 135 25.30 6.09 -8.22
C LYS A 135 26.40 5.06 -7.99
N SER A 136 26.86 4.88 -6.76
CA SER A 136 27.85 3.86 -6.39
C SER A 136 27.34 2.44 -6.70
N LEU A 137 26.08 2.14 -6.39
CA LEU A 137 25.48 0.84 -6.69
C LEU A 137 25.27 0.61 -8.18
N LEU A 138 24.89 1.63 -8.94
CA LEU A 138 24.78 1.58 -10.41
C LEU A 138 26.13 1.23 -11.05
N GLU A 139 27.22 1.83 -10.56
CA GLU A 139 28.59 1.53 -10.97
C GLU A 139 29.00 0.10 -10.62
N LYS A 140 28.87 -0.30 -9.34
CA LYS A 140 29.21 -1.65 -8.86
C LYS A 140 28.47 -2.76 -9.59
N THR A 141 27.24 -2.49 -9.98
CA THR A 141 26.40 -3.46 -10.70
C THR A 141 26.50 -3.37 -12.21
N ASN A 142 27.39 -2.51 -12.74
CA ASN A 142 27.51 -2.20 -14.16
C ASN A 142 26.13 -1.96 -14.81
N SER A 143 25.29 -1.18 -14.13
CA SER A 143 23.94 -0.88 -14.58
C SER A 143 23.92 0.32 -15.50
N ASN A 144 23.12 0.24 -16.56
CA ASN A 144 22.97 1.35 -17.50
C ASN A 144 22.11 2.46 -16.85
N VAL A 145 22.73 3.62 -16.60
CA VAL A 145 22.08 4.78 -15.96
C VAL A 145 20.89 5.29 -16.78
N ALA A 146 20.99 5.32 -18.11
CA ALA A 146 19.87 5.79 -18.94
C ALA A 146 18.66 4.87 -18.84
N LYS A 147 18.87 3.53 -18.79
CA LYS A 147 17.78 2.58 -18.55
C LYS A 147 17.19 2.70 -17.15
N PHE A 148 18.03 3.00 -16.16
CA PHE A 148 17.56 3.27 -14.79
C PHE A 148 16.66 4.51 -14.77
N CYS A 149 17.14 5.64 -15.32
CA CYS A 149 16.37 6.87 -15.39
C CYS A 149 15.05 6.70 -16.15
N LEU A 150 15.07 5.96 -17.25
CA LEU A 150 13.85 5.66 -18.02
C LEU A 150 12.84 4.82 -17.19
N ALA A 151 13.32 3.82 -16.46
CA ALA A 151 12.48 2.96 -15.63
C ALA A 151 11.80 3.73 -14.48
N PHE A 152 12.50 4.73 -13.91
CA PHE A 152 11.99 5.55 -12.82
C PHE A 152 11.40 6.89 -13.27
N LYS A 153 11.35 7.14 -14.59
CA LYS A 153 10.82 8.38 -15.20
C LYS A 153 11.46 9.64 -14.61
N CYS A 154 12.77 9.64 -14.45
CA CYS A 154 13.57 10.79 -14.01
C CYS A 154 14.63 11.16 -15.05
N ASP A 155 15.01 12.43 -15.10
CA ASP A 155 16.01 12.92 -16.07
C ASP A 155 17.45 12.58 -15.63
N SER A 156 17.65 12.42 -14.33
CA SER A 156 18.94 11.98 -13.74
C SER A 156 18.71 11.25 -12.43
N VAL A 157 19.74 10.55 -11.93
CA VAL A 157 19.68 9.86 -10.63
C VAL A 157 19.40 10.85 -9.50
N ASP A 158 19.92 12.07 -9.58
CA ASP A 158 19.71 13.12 -8.57
C ASP A 158 18.26 13.62 -8.51
N GLN A 159 17.51 13.45 -9.61
CA GLN A 159 16.10 13.83 -9.71
C GLN A 159 15.14 12.67 -9.47
N LEU A 160 15.65 11.54 -8.96
CA LEU A 160 14.81 10.45 -8.54
C LEU A 160 13.89 10.93 -7.40
N LEU A 161 12.59 10.64 -7.49
CA LEU A 161 11.66 10.94 -6.41
C LEU A 161 12.03 10.17 -5.14
N ALA A 162 11.96 10.83 -3.98
CA ALA A 162 12.28 10.23 -2.69
C ALA A 162 11.45 8.97 -2.39
N SER A 163 10.19 8.94 -2.85
CA SER A 163 9.31 7.78 -2.77
C SER A 163 9.85 6.53 -3.48
N ASN A 164 10.66 6.71 -4.52
CA ASN A 164 11.24 5.62 -5.31
C ASN A 164 12.59 5.12 -4.76
N TYR A 165 13.18 5.82 -3.80
CA TYR A 165 14.53 5.52 -3.30
C TYR A 165 14.68 4.09 -2.78
N ASN A 166 13.81 3.68 -1.87
CA ASN A 166 13.89 2.35 -1.25
C ASN A 166 13.71 1.22 -2.26
N PHE A 167 12.82 1.39 -3.21
CA PHE A 167 12.61 0.41 -4.29
C PHE A 167 13.85 0.32 -5.20
N ALA A 168 14.41 1.45 -5.61
CA ALA A 168 15.63 1.51 -6.42
C ALA A 168 16.82 0.87 -5.68
N LEU A 169 17.00 1.19 -4.40
CA LEU A 169 18.04 0.64 -3.53
C LEU A 169 17.93 -0.89 -3.43
N THR A 170 16.72 -1.39 -3.17
CA THR A 170 16.47 -2.84 -3.06
C THR A 170 16.82 -3.55 -4.36
N LYS A 171 16.39 -3.03 -5.52
CA LYS A 171 16.67 -3.63 -6.84
C LYS A 171 18.15 -3.67 -7.18
N LEU A 172 18.89 -2.61 -6.85
CA LEU A 172 20.33 -2.57 -7.09
C LEU A 172 21.08 -3.51 -6.15
N ASN A 173 20.70 -3.62 -4.89
CA ASN A 173 21.28 -4.57 -3.93
C ASN A 173 21.01 -6.03 -4.34
N GLU A 174 19.79 -6.36 -4.78
CA GLU A 174 19.47 -7.71 -5.32
C GLU A 174 20.38 -8.06 -6.50
N LYS A 175 20.61 -7.09 -7.40
CA LYS A 175 21.50 -7.28 -8.55
C LYS A 175 22.95 -7.46 -8.11
N GLU A 176 23.46 -6.65 -7.19
CA GLU A 176 24.81 -6.78 -6.64
C GLU A 176 25.04 -8.16 -6.02
N ASN A 177 24.07 -8.63 -5.20
CA ASN A 177 24.14 -9.94 -4.58
C ASN A 177 24.11 -11.07 -5.62
N SER A 178 23.31 -10.93 -6.68
CA SER A 178 23.26 -11.91 -7.77
C SER A 178 24.56 -11.98 -8.58
N MET A 179 25.30 -10.88 -8.66
CA MET A 179 26.61 -10.85 -9.33
C MET A 179 27.70 -11.51 -8.47
N LYS A 180 27.65 -11.34 -7.14
CA LYS A 180 28.57 -11.99 -6.19
C LYS A 180 28.41 -13.50 -6.16
N THR A 181 27.19 -14.02 -6.34
CA THR A 181 26.89 -15.46 -6.36
C THR A 181 27.23 -16.13 -7.70
N LYS A 182 27.33 -15.36 -8.79
CA LYS A 182 27.78 -15.83 -10.10
C LYS A 182 29.28 -15.55 -10.23
N GLY A 183 30.12 -16.32 -9.51
CA GLY A 183 31.59 -16.27 -9.65
C GLY A 183 32.08 -16.46 -11.10
N PRO A 184 33.36 -16.14 -11.40
CA PRO A 184 33.87 -16.07 -12.76
C PRO A 184 33.67 -17.42 -13.46
N LYS A 185 33.03 -17.38 -14.64
CA LYS A 185 32.98 -18.54 -15.54
C LYS A 185 34.41 -19.01 -15.80
N LYS A 186 34.78 -20.19 -15.31
CA LYS A 186 36.02 -20.85 -15.74
C LYS A 186 36.00 -20.96 -17.26
N GLU A 187 36.86 -20.21 -17.95
CA GLU A 187 37.17 -20.48 -19.35
C GLU A 187 37.65 -21.92 -19.46
N ARG A 188 36.91 -22.75 -20.17
CA ARG A 188 37.40 -24.04 -20.63
C ARG A 188 38.40 -23.75 -21.75
N ILE A 189 39.68 -23.81 -21.41
CA ILE A 189 40.75 -23.90 -22.41
C ILE A 189 40.56 -25.25 -23.12
N LYS A 190 40.40 -25.19 -24.45
CA LYS A 190 40.49 -26.33 -25.33
C LYS A 190 41.94 -26.58 -25.68
#